data_910b7d0cb6578fed4019d998cece77a3
#
_entry.id   910b7d0cb6578fed4019d998cece77a3
#
_cell.length_a   1.000
_cell.length_b   1.000
_cell.length_c   1.000
_cell.angle_alpha   90.00
_cell.angle_beta   90.00
_cell.angle_gamma   90.00
#
_symmetry.space_group_name_H-M   'P 1'
#
loop_
_entity.id
_entity.type
_entity.pdbx_description
1 polymer ?
#
loop_
_entity_poly.entity_id
_entity_poly.type
_entity_poly.pdbx_seq_one_letter_code
_entity_poly.pdbx_strand_id
1 'polypeptide(L)'
;MKSVRLNIHDDLHQYLLKVKEEAGKTDYNINMSDIIRASIVYFLTDLNLYTSSDKDALLLIKAQNSLYNEHLYNELDDLPFK
;
A
#
# COMPACT_ATOMS: atom_id res chain seq x y z
N MET A 1 3.13 19.37 9.77
CA MET A 1 2.76 18.27 8.86
C MET A 1 1.35 18.47 8.34
N LYS A 2 1.06 17.93 7.18
CA LYS A 2 -0.28 18.00 6.62
C LYS A 2 -1.03 16.69 6.86
N SER A 3 -2.31 16.78 7.15
CA SER A 3 -3.18 15.61 7.29
C SER A 3 -3.88 15.32 5.98
N VAL A 4 -4.00 14.04 5.65
CA VAL A 4 -4.70 13.58 4.45
C VAL A 4 -5.76 12.56 4.89
N ARG A 5 -6.99 12.76 4.42
CA ARG A 5 -8.06 11.78 4.63
C ARG A 5 -8.10 10.83 3.44
N LEU A 6 -8.11 9.53 3.73
CA LEU A 6 -8.14 8.48 2.72
C LEU A 6 -9.25 7.50 3.03
N ASN A 7 -10.12 7.26 2.05
CA ASN A 7 -11.14 6.21 2.13
C ASN A 7 -10.65 4.99 1.36
N ILE A 8 -10.72 3.82 1.98
CA ILE A 8 -10.29 2.56 1.36
C ILE A 8 -11.38 1.50 1.52
N HIS A 9 -11.35 0.49 0.67
CA HIS A 9 -12.26 -0.64 0.75
C HIS A 9 -12.13 -1.38 2.08
N ASP A 10 -13.24 -1.91 2.58
CA ASP A 10 -13.25 -2.60 3.87
C ASP A 10 -12.33 -3.81 3.92
N ASP A 11 -12.25 -4.57 2.83
CA ASP A 11 -11.38 -5.74 2.75
C ASP A 11 -9.90 -5.36 2.82
N LEU A 12 -9.50 -4.26 2.17
CA LEU A 12 -8.14 -3.74 2.27
C LEU A 12 -7.84 -3.24 3.68
N HIS A 13 -8.80 -2.58 4.32
CA HIS A 13 -8.68 -2.15 5.71
C HIS A 13 -8.48 -3.35 6.64
N GLN A 14 -9.23 -4.43 6.45
CA GLN A 14 -9.07 -5.67 7.22
C GLN A 14 -7.70 -6.28 7.03
N TYR A 15 -7.16 -6.25 5.81
CA TYR A 15 -5.81 -6.72 5.55
C TYR A 15 -4.78 -5.90 6.33
N LEU A 16 -4.90 -4.57 6.32
CA LEU A 16 -4.01 -3.69 7.08
C LEU A 16 -4.09 -3.94 8.59
N LEU A 17 -5.29 -4.21 9.10
CA LEU A 17 -5.48 -4.58 10.52
C LEU A 17 -4.75 -5.88 10.84
N LYS A 18 -4.76 -6.84 9.92
CA LYS A 18 -4.04 -8.10 10.09
C LYS A 18 -2.51 -7.88 10.13
N VAL A 19 -2.00 -7.01 9.29
CA VAL A 19 -0.58 -6.63 9.32
C VAL A 19 -0.22 -6.01 10.66
N LYS A 20 -1.06 -5.11 11.17
CA LYS A 20 -0.87 -4.48 12.47
C LYS A 20 -0.89 -5.52 13.60
N GLU A 21 -1.81 -6.49 13.53
CA GLU A 21 -1.91 -7.56 14.52
C GLU A 21 -0.62 -8.39 14.54
N GLU A 22 -0.09 -8.74 13.38
CA GLU A 22 1.17 -9.51 13.29
C GLU A 22 2.35 -8.70 13.85
N ALA A 23 2.39 -7.40 13.59
CA ALA A 23 3.40 -6.52 14.18
C ALA A 23 3.31 -6.48 15.71
N GLY A 24 2.08 -6.53 16.25
CA GLY A 24 1.84 -6.55 17.69
C GLY A 24 2.36 -7.78 18.42
N LYS A 25 2.68 -8.85 17.69
CA LYS A 25 3.28 -10.06 18.24
C LYS A 25 4.79 -9.93 18.41
N THR A 26 5.37 -8.81 18.01
CA THR A 26 6.79 -8.51 18.07
C THR A 26 7.04 -7.34 19.00
N ASP A 27 8.32 -7.02 19.22
CA ASP A 27 8.70 -5.83 19.98
C ASP A 27 8.59 -4.53 19.17
N TYR A 28 8.21 -4.63 17.90
CA TYR A 28 8.08 -3.46 17.03
C TYR A 28 6.78 -2.73 17.32
N ASN A 29 6.91 -1.44 17.60
CA ASN A 29 5.75 -0.58 17.83
C ASN A 29 5.32 0.05 16.49
N ILE A 30 4.48 -0.68 15.74
CA ILE A 30 4.03 -0.25 14.41
C ILE A 30 2.52 0.00 14.47
N ASN A 31 2.10 1.20 14.08
CA ASN A 31 0.68 1.53 13.98
C ASN A 31 0.24 1.60 12.50
N MET A 32 -1.06 1.80 12.29
CA MET A 32 -1.64 1.84 10.93
C MET A 32 -1.02 2.95 10.08
N SER A 33 -0.77 4.11 10.68
CA SER A 33 -0.15 5.24 9.97
C SER A 33 1.27 4.92 9.52
N ASP A 34 2.02 4.17 10.32
CA ASP A 34 3.38 3.74 9.96
C ASP A 34 3.35 2.84 8.73
N ILE A 35 2.41 1.90 8.68
CA ILE A 35 2.24 0.98 7.55
C ILE A 35 1.93 1.76 6.27
N ILE A 36 0.99 2.70 6.36
CA ILE A 36 0.57 3.50 5.21
C ILE A 36 1.73 4.37 4.72
N ARG A 37 2.45 5.05 5.62
CA ARG A 37 3.60 5.88 5.25
C ARG A 37 4.71 5.06 4.59
N ALA A 38 5.01 3.90 5.16
CA ALA A 38 6.02 3.00 4.59
C ALA A 38 5.62 2.55 3.19
N SER A 39 4.34 2.26 2.97
CA SER A 39 3.83 1.85 1.68
C SER A 39 3.96 2.97 0.63
N ILE A 40 3.70 4.22 1.04
CA ILE A 40 3.85 5.38 0.15
C ILE A 40 5.31 5.54 -0.26
N VAL A 41 6.23 5.49 0.71
CA VAL A 41 7.67 5.62 0.43
C VAL A 41 8.14 4.48 -0.48
N TYR A 42 7.72 3.26 -0.19
CA TYR A 42 8.07 2.10 -0.99
C TYR A 42 7.61 2.26 -2.44
N PHE A 43 6.35 2.67 -2.65
CA PHE A 43 5.80 2.85 -3.99
C PHE A 43 6.52 3.96 -4.76
N LEU A 44 6.81 5.09 -4.11
CA LEU A 44 7.54 6.19 -4.76
C LEU A 44 8.96 5.77 -5.14
N THR A 45 9.60 4.94 -4.31
CA THR A 45 10.92 4.40 -4.62
C THR A 45 10.85 3.49 -5.85
N ASP A 46 9.83 2.63 -5.93
CA ASP A 46 9.61 1.77 -7.09
C ASP A 46 9.38 2.59 -8.37
N LEU A 47 8.59 3.66 -8.28
CA LEU A 47 8.39 4.55 -9.43
C LEU A 47 9.73 5.06 -9.95
N ASN A 48 10.62 5.49 -9.04
CA ASN A 48 11.92 6.03 -9.44
C ASN A 48 12.82 4.96 -10.07
N LEU A 49 12.75 3.72 -9.60
CA LEU A 49 13.59 2.62 -10.08
C LEU A 49 13.12 2.04 -11.40
N TYR A 50 11.81 1.94 -11.61
CA TYR A 50 11.23 1.18 -12.72
C TYR A 50 10.58 2.02 -13.80
N THR A 51 10.63 3.35 -13.70
CA THR A 51 10.10 4.23 -14.73
C THR A 51 11.19 5.17 -15.22
N SER A 52 11.18 5.44 -16.54
CA SER A 52 12.20 6.28 -17.18
C SER A 52 11.67 7.67 -17.55
N SER A 53 10.37 7.92 -17.35
CA SER A 53 9.75 9.20 -17.69
C SER A 53 8.53 9.44 -16.81
N ASP A 54 8.10 10.69 -16.73
CA ASP A 54 6.88 11.08 -15.99
C ASP A 54 5.66 10.35 -16.55
N LYS A 55 5.60 10.17 -17.87
CA LYS A 55 4.48 9.47 -18.50
C LYS A 55 4.41 8.02 -18.04
N ASP A 56 5.53 7.32 -17.97
CA ASP A 56 5.59 5.94 -17.51
C ASP A 56 5.18 5.85 -16.04
N ALA A 57 5.64 6.78 -15.21
CA ALA A 57 5.27 6.83 -13.80
C ALA A 57 3.76 7.02 -13.64
N LEU A 58 3.16 7.93 -14.40
CA LEU A 58 1.72 8.16 -14.34
C LEU A 58 0.92 6.94 -14.80
N LEU A 59 1.39 6.24 -15.83
CA LEU A 59 0.76 5.00 -16.29
C LEU A 59 0.80 3.91 -15.22
N LEU A 60 1.91 3.80 -14.50
CA LEU A 60 2.04 2.83 -13.41
C LEU A 60 1.08 3.16 -12.26
N ILE A 61 0.97 4.43 -11.88
CA ILE A 61 0.01 4.88 -10.87
C ILE A 61 -1.41 4.51 -11.30
N LYS A 62 -1.76 4.77 -12.56
CA LYS A 62 -3.08 4.46 -13.09
C LYS A 62 -3.36 2.95 -13.04
N ALA A 63 -2.38 2.14 -13.41
CA ALA A 63 -2.52 0.68 -13.38
C ALA A 63 -2.75 0.17 -11.94
N GLN A 64 -1.98 0.67 -10.97
CA GLN A 64 -2.15 0.28 -9.57
C GLN A 64 -3.50 0.72 -9.02
N ASN A 65 -3.95 1.91 -9.38
CA ASN A 65 -5.28 2.39 -8.96
C ASN A 65 -6.41 1.54 -9.57
N SER A 66 -6.22 1.01 -10.77
CA SER A 66 -7.18 0.07 -11.38
C SER A 66 -7.27 -1.23 -10.59
N LEU A 67 -6.12 -1.76 -10.12
CA LEU A 67 -6.11 -2.94 -9.24
C LEU A 67 -6.92 -2.68 -7.97
N TYR A 68 -6.79 -1.50 -7.40
CA TYR A 68 -7.57 -1.10 -6.23
C TYR A 68 -9.06 -1.05 -6.56
N ASN A 69 -9.44 -0.33 -7.61
CA ASN A 69 -10.86 -0.12 -7.97
C ASN A 69 -11.58 -1.43 -8.28
N GLU A 70 -10.87 -2.39 -8.84
CA GLU A 70 -11.42 -3.70 -9.23
C GLU A 70 -11.23 -4.77 -8.16
N HIS A 71 -10.72 -4.42 -6.98
CA HIS A 71 -10.41 -5.33 -5.86
C HIS A 71 -9.45 -6.47 -6.24
N LEU A 72 -8.62 -6.26 -7.28
CA LEU A 72 -7.71 -7.30 -7.75
C LEU A 72 -6.51 -7.53 -6.82
N TYR A 73 -6.24 -6.62 -5.89
CA TYR A 73 -5.17 -6.82 -4.92
C TYR A 73 -5.39 -8.05 -4.04
N ASN A 74 -6.64 -8.52 -3.89
CA ASN A 74 -6.95 -9.74 -3.14
C ASN A 74 -6.47 -11.01 -3.85
N GLU A 75 -6.17 -10.93 -5.15
CA GLU A 75 -5.72 -12.04 -5.96
C GLU A 75 -4.19 -12.11 -6.08
N LEU A 76 -3.46 -11.14 -5.47
CA LEU A 76 -2.00 -11.11 -5.53
C LEU A 76 -1.43 -12.12 -4.53
N ASP A 77 -0.72 -13.12 -5.06
CA ASP A 77 -0.18 -14.20 -4.24
C ASP A 77 0.99 -13.78 -3.36
N ASP A 78 1.69 -12.73 -3.73
CA ASP A 78 2.89 -12.26 -3.05
C ASP A 78 2.62 -11.22 -1.96
N LEU A 79 1.36 -10.94 -1.63
CA LEU A 79 1.03 -10.11 -0.47
C LEU A 79 1.36 -10.87 0.82
N PRO A 80 2.13 -10.27 1.74
CA PRO A 80 2.43 -10.90 3.03
C PRO A 80 1.19 -10.95 3.93
N PHE A 81 1.21 -11.84 4.89
CA PHE A 81 0.18 -11.97 5.95
C PHE A 81 -1.24 -12.26 5.44
N LYS A 82 -1.38 -12.89 4.30
CA LYS A 82 -2.70 -13.32 3.82
C LYS A 82 -3.36 -14.34 4.74
#